data_293c4d7a6b5ade8486ff20e885bd0831
#
_entry.id   293c4d7a6b5ade8486ff20e885bd0831
#
_cell.length_a   1.000
_cell.length_b   1.000
_cell.length_c   1.000
_cell.angle_alpha   90.00
_cell.angle_beta   90.00
_cell.angle_gamma   90.00
#
_symmetry.space_group_name_H-M   'P 1'
#
loop_
_entity.id
_entity.type
_entity.pdbx_description
1 polymer ?
#
loop_
_entity_poly.entity_id
_entity_poly.type
_entity_poly.pdbx_seq_one_letter_code
_entity_poly.pdbx_strand_id
1 'polypeptide(L)'
;MLKIACVLGPLLTLVAYAVLAERKVSALIQDRVGPNRVSLPLIGGIPVIGPFLTKLGFWHPLVDGVKSFIKEDFTPAHVRKIYFWLAPAIALVPAFLVI
;
A
#
# COMPACT_ATOMS: atom_id res chain seq x y z
N MET A 1 -11.91 15.80 13.42
CA MET A 1 -11.73 15.46 11.98
C MET A 1 -10.33 15.82 11.46
N LEU A 2 -9.93 17.09 11.59
CA LEU A 2 -8.61 17.53 11.11
C LEU A 2 -7.44 16.77 11.75
N LYS A 3 -7.47 16.54 13.06
CA LYS A 3 -6.43 15.78 13.78
C LYS A 3 -6.27 14.35 13.23
N ILE A 4 -7.38 13.66 12.98
CA ILE A 4 -7.39 12.30 12.43
C ILE A 4 -6.77 12.30 11.04
N ALA A 5 -7.16 13.24 10.18
CA ALA A 5 -6.60 13.36 8.84
C ALA A 5 -5.09 13.66 8.87
N CYS A 6 -4.64 14.55 9.77
CA CYS A 6 -3.23 14.89 9.92
C CYS A 6 -2.37 13.72 10.42
N VAL A 7 -2.94 12.79 11.18
CA VAL A 7 -2.23 11.59 11.65
C VAL A 7 -2.28 10.48 10.63
N LEU A 8 -3.46 10.22 10.06
CA LEU A 8 -3.65 9.12 9.11
C LEU A 8 -2.91 9.32 7.79
N GLY A 9 -2.90 10.53 7.24
CA GLY A 9 -2.24 10.82 5.98
C GLY A 9 -0.77 10.44 5.99
N PRO A 10 0.05 11.06 6.85
CA PRO A 10 1.47 10.71 6.97
C PRO A 10 1.71 9.25 7.38
N LEU A 11 0.88 8.71 8.29
CA LEU A 11 1.00 7.33 8.74
C LEU A 11 0.80 6.32 7.59
N LEU A 12 -0.26 6.48 6.80
CA LEU A 12 -0.54 5.61 5.67
C LEU A 12 0.55 5.70 4.61
N THR A 13 1.05 6.91 4.35
CA THR A 13 2.17 7.11 3.43
C THR A 13 3.43 6.41 3.92
N LEU A 14 3.76 6.55 5.20
CA LEU A 14 4.91 5.90 5.82
C LEU A 14 4.80 4.37 5.72
N VAL A 15 3.61 3.81 6.03
CA VAL A 15 3.36 2.37 5.94
C VAL A 15 3.50 1.87 4.51
N ALA A 16 2.98 2.61 3.52
CA ALA A 16 3.10 2.25 2.12
C ALA A 16 4.56 2.14 1.66
N TYR A 17 5.38 3.12 2.03
CA TYR A 17 6.82 3.10 1.70
C TYR A 17 7.63 2.13 2.56
N ALA A 18 7.19 1.83 3.79
CA ALA A 18 7.79 0.77 4.59
C ALA A 18 7.61 -0.61 3.93
N VAL A 19 6.45 -0.88 3.36
CA VAL A 19 6.22 -2.12 2.58
C VAL A 19 7.14 -2.19 1.36
N LEU A 20 7.32 -1.07 0.65
CA LEU A 20 8.25 -1.01 -0.48
C LEU A 20 9.70 -1.28 -0.02
N ALA A 21 10.13 -0.68 1.07
CA ALA A 21 11.46 -0.91 1.66
C ALA A 21 11.65 -2.38 2.03
N GLU A 22 10.65 -3.01 2.65
CA GLU A 22 10.68 -4.43 2.99
C GLU A 22 10.86 -5.30 1.75
N ARG A 23 10.12 -5.05 0.68
CA ARG A 23 10.26 -5.77 -0.59
C ARG A 23 11.65 -5.60 -1.20
N LYS A 24 12.20 -4.39 -1.18
CA LYS A 24 13.55 -4.10 -1.69
C LYS A 24 14.63 -4.81 -0.89
N VAL A 25 14.58 -4.75 0.42
CA VAL A 25 15.55 -5.41 1.30
C VAL A 25 15.49 -6.92 1.14
N SER A 26 14.29 -7.50 1.11
CA SER A 26 14.10 -8.93 0.87
C SER A 26 14.66 -9.36 -0.48
N ALA A 27 14.48 -8.55 -1.51
CA ALA A 27 15.02 -8.82 -2.84
C ALA A 27 16.55 -8.80 -2.85
N LEU A 28 17.18 -7.85 -2.14
CA LEU A 28 18.62 -7.79 -2.01
C LEU A 28 19.19 -9.03 -1.28
N ILE A 29 18.52 -9.48 -0.24
CA ILE A 29 18.92 -10.70 0.48
C ILE A 29 18.81 -11.93 -0.42
N GLN A 30 17.81 -11.96 -1.29
CA GLN A 30 17.59 -13.05 -2.25
C GLN A 30 18.33 -12.87 -3.57
N ASP A 31 19.22 -11.91 -3.67
CA ASP A 31 20.03 -11.60 -4.85
C ASP A 31 19.18 -11.33 -6.11
N ARG A 32 18.14 -10.53 -5.99
CA ARG A 32 17.25 -10.12 -7.08
C ARG A 32 16.93 -8.63 -7.01
N VAL A 33 16.44 -8.07 -8.12
CA VAL A 33 16.27 -6.61 -8.27
C VAL A 33 15.06 -6.04 -7.51
N GLY A 34 14.08 -6.77 -7.13
CA GLY A 34 12.89 -6.23 -6.46
C GLY A 34 12.00 -5.35 -7.36
N PRO A 35 10.98 -4.65 -6.78
CA PRO A 35 10.02 -3.87 -7.56
C PRO A 35 10.66 -2.67 -8.26
N ASN A 36 10.62 -2.62 -9.61
CA ASN A 36 11.25 -1.56 -10.40
C ASN A 36 10.59 -1.28 -11.76
N ARG A 37 9.43 -1.91 -12.07
CA ARG A 37 8.84 -1.85 -13.41
C ARG A 37 7.58 -0.99 -13.53
N VAL A 38 7.00 -0.55 -12.42
CA VAL A 38 5.78 0.24 -12.45
C VAL A 38 6.11 1.72 -12.59
N SER A 39 5.54 2.36 -13.61
CA SER A 39 5.63 3.80 -13.82
C SER A 39 4.27 4.38 -14.20
N LEU A 40 4.05 5.65 -13.87
CA LEU A 40 2.88 6.38 -14.35
C LEU A 40 3.15 6.95 -15.74
N PRO A 41 2.19 6.84 -16.69
CA PRO A 41 2.41 7.28 -18.06
C PRO A 41 2.66 8.77 -18.20
N LEU A 42 2.13 9.60 -17.30
CA LEU A 42 2.34 11.06 -17.30
C LEU A 42 3.74 11.46 -16.82
N ILE A 43 4.28 10.77 -15.82
CA ILE A 43 5.55 11.09 -15.17
C ILE A 43 6.68 10.23 -15.76
N GLY A 44 6.37 9.06 -16.27
CA GLY A 44 7.30 8.21 -16.99
C GLY A 44 7.84 8.82 -18.28
N GLY A 45 7.17 9.86 -18.82
CA GLY A 45 7.64 10.62 -19.97
C GLY A 45 8.73 11.65 -19.65
N ILE A 46 9.04 11.93 -18.38
CA ILE A 46 10.14 12.82 -17.99
C ILE A 46 11.45 12.02 -18.08
N PRO A 47 12.43 12.48 -18.94
CA PRO A 47 13.57 11.64 -19.31
C PRO A 47 14.56 11.34 -18.18
N VAL A 48 14.58 12.14 -17.11
CA VAL A 48 15.54 11.97 -16.00
C VAL A 48 14.84 11.42 -14.75
N ILE A 49 13.70 11.98 -14.36
CA ILE A 49 13.00 11.67 -13.11
C ILE A 49 12.16 10.39 -13.26
N GLY A 50 11.53 10.17 -14.41
CA GLY A 50 10.69 9.01 -14.67
C GLY A 50 11.42 7.68 -14.49
N PRO A 51 12.52 7.43 -15.21
CA PRO A 51 13.29 6.20 -15.08
C PRO A 51 13.87 5.98 -13.68
N PHE A 52 14.30 7.05 -13.03
CA PHE A 52 14.84 6.99 -11.68
C PHE A 52 13.77 6.54 -10.65
N LEU A 53 12.60 7.15 -10.68
CA LEU A 53 11.47 6.79 -9.82
C LEU A 53 10.98 5.36 -10.10
N THR A 54 10.99 4.95 -11.36
CA THR A 54 10.61 3.58 -11.75
C THR A 54 11.59 2.56 -11.20
N LYS A 55 12.88 2.82 -11.26
CA LYS A 55 13.92 1.94 -10.70
C LYS A 55 13.83 1.81 -9.19
N LEU A 56 13.49 2.88 -8.49
CA LEU A 56 13.26 2.85 -7.04
C LEU A 56 11.97 2.13 -6.66
N GLY A 57 11.05 1.93 -7.61
CA GLY A 57 9.75 1.36 -7.32
C GLY A 57 8.82 2.30 -6.58
N PHE A 58 9.00 3.61 -6.76
CA PHE A 58 8.25 4.66 -6.06
C PHE A 58 6.73 4.56 -6.27
N TRP A 59 6.31 4.09 -7.44
CA TRP A 59 4.90 4.00 -7.81
C TRP A 59 4.21 2.72 -7.33
N HIS A 60 4.94 1.73 -6.85
CA HIS A 60 4.37 0.45 -6.42
C HIS A 60 3.35 0.59 -5.28
N PRO A 61 3.60 1.38 -4.22
CA PRO A 61 2.61 1.56 -3.16
C PRO A 61 1.31 2.18 -3.66
N LEU A 62 1.39 3.14 -4.58
CA LEU A 62 0.21 3.78 -5.18
C LEU A 62 -0.60 2.79 -6.01
N VAL A 63 0.06 2.03 -6.87
CA VAL A 63 -0.57 1.02 -7.72
C VAL A 63 -1.18 -0.10 -6.88
N ASP A 64 -0.50 -0.55 -5.85
CA ASP A 64 -1.01 -1.56 -4.93
C ASP A 64 -2.27 -1.06 -4.19
N GLY A 65 -2.29 0.20 -3.78
CA GLY A 65 -3.47 0.82 -3.18
C GLY A 65 -4.66 0.85 -4.13
N VAL A 66 -4.49 1.36 -5.34
CA VAL A 66 -5.54 1.41 -6.37
C VAL A 66 -6.02 0.00 -6.72
N LYS A 67 -5.10 -0.94 -6.88
CA LYS A 67 -5.42 -2.34 -7.18
C LYS A 67 -6.25 -2.98 -6.08
N SER A 68 -5.97 -2.68 -4.83
CA SER A 68 -6.72 -3.18 -3.67
C SER A 68 -8.16 -2.66 -3.65
N PHE A 69 -8.39 -1.42 -4.07
CA PHE A 69 -9.74 -0.85 -4.18
C PHE A 69 -10.57 -1.48 -5.30
N ILE A 70 -9.94 -1.84 -6.40
CA ILE A 70 -10.63 -2.42 -7.57
C ILE A 70 -10.81 -3.94 -7.41
N LYS A 71 -10.04 -4.56 -6.53
CA LYS A 71 -10.06 -6.01 -6.34
C LYS A 71 -11.42 -6.49 -5.86
N GLU A 72 -11.86 -7.63 -6.42
CA GLU A 72 -13.11 -8.28 -6.07
C GLU A 72 -13.13 -8.70 -4.60
N ASP A 73 -14.22 -8.39 -3.91
CA ASP A 73 -14.43 -8.80 -2.53
C ASP A 73 -14.87 -10.26 -2.47
N PHE A 74 -14.14 -11.07 -1.74
CA PHE A 74 -14.39 -12.50 -1.61
C PHE A 74 -14.69 -12.88 -0.17
N THR A 75 -15.87 -13.50 0.04
CA THR A 75 -16.26 -14.05 1.34
C THR A 75 -16.29 -15.58 1.23
N PRO A 76 -15.46 -16.32 1.98
CA PRO A 76 -15.47 -17.78 1.95
C PRO A 76 -16.84 -18.37 2.34
N ALA A 77 -17.25 -19.45 1.70
CA ALA A 77 -18.56 -20.04 1.89
C ALA A 77 -18.77 -20.68 3.29
N HIS A 78 -17.69 -21.16 3.90
CA HIS A 78 -17.71 -21.85 5.19
C HIS A 78 -17.49 -20.93 6.40
N VAL A 79 -17.50 -19.62 6.22
CA VAL A 79 -17.26 -18.64 7.27
C VAL A 79 -18.57 -18.04 7.77
N ARG A 80 -18.67 -17.78 9.06
CA ARG A 80 -19.79 -17.01 9.61
C ARG A 80 -19.65 -15.55 9.17
N LYS A 81 -20.51 -15.13 8.25
CA LYS A 81 -20.43 -13.81 7.59
C LYS A 81 -20.41 -12.64 8.57
N ILE A 82 -21.19 -12.71 9.65
CA ILE A 82 -21.27 -11.66 10.66
C ILE A 82 -19.89 -11.40 11.29
N TYR A 83 -19.20 -12.44 11.71
CA TYR A 83 -17.86 -12.31 12.32
C TYR A 83 -16.81 -11.89 11.30
N PHE A 84 -16.90 -12.39 10.08
CA PHE A 84 -16.00 -12.04 9.00
C PHE A 84 -16.05 -10.54 8.67
N TRP A 85 -17.25 -9.97 8.58
CA TRP A 85 -17.44 -8.54 8.32
C TRP A 85 -17.17 -7.66 9.53
N LEU A 86 -17.38 -8.18 10.74
CA LEU A 86 -17.18 -7.44 11.98
C LEU A 86 -15.69 -7.34 12.38
N ALA A 87 -14.88 -8.32 12.02
CA ALA A 87 -13.46 -8.37 12.41
C ALA A 87 -12.65 -7.13 12.02
N PRO A 88 -12.69 -6.61 10.78
CA PRO A 88 -12.00 -5.38 10.42
C PRO A 88 -12.49 -4.17 11.22
N ALA A 89 -13.79 -4.07 11.49
CA ALA A 89 -14.37 -2.98 12.27
C ALA A 89 -13.88 -3.00 13.71
N ILE A 90 -13.85 -4.17 14.35
CA ILE A 90 -13.35 -4.33 15.72
C ILE A 90 -11.86 -3.98 15.81
N ALA A 91 -11.09 -4.27 14.77
CA ALA A 91 -9.67 -3.91 14.72
C ALA A 91 -9.45 -2.41 14.53
N LEU A 92 -10.27 -1.76 13.70
CA LEU A 92 -10.09 -0.35 13.34
C LEU A 92 -10.62 0.62 14.40
N VAL A 93 -11.75 0.30 15.05
CA VAL A 93 -12.40 1.20 16.01
C VAL A 93 -11.47 1.62 17.16
N PRO A 94 -10.77 0.70 17.85
CA PRO A 94 -9.83 1.10 18.90
C PRO A 94 -8.68 1.96 18.37
N ALA A 95 -8.19 1.68 17.17
CA ALA A 95 -7.12 2.47 16.55
C ALA A 95 -7.53 3.93 16.33
N PHE A 96 -8.77 4.15 15.88
CA PHE A 96 -9.30 5.51 15.71
C PHE A 96 -9.58 6.22 17.04
N LEU A 97 -9.95 5.49 18.09
CA LEU A 97 -10.22 6.07 19.40
C LEU A 97 -8.95 6.58 20.10
N VAL A 98 -7.79 6.01 19.78
CA VAL A 98 -6.50 6.44 20.35
C VAL A 98 -6.02 7.76 19.74
N ILE A 99 -6.43 8.07 18.54
CA ILE A 99 -6.08 9.32 17.85
C ILE A 99 -6.98 10.46 18.38
#